data_e4533fe8f6584461aec5abdaa2a793a5
#
_entry.id   e4533fe8f6584461aec5abdaa2a793a5
#
_cell.length_a   1.000
_cell.length_b   1.000
_cell.length_c   1.000
_cell.angle_alpha   90.00
_cell.angle_beta   90.00
_cell.angle_gamma   90.00
#
_symmetry.space_group_name_H-M   'P 1'
#
loop_
_entity.id
_entity.type
_entity.pdbx_description
1 polymer ?
#
loop_
_entity_poly.entity_id
_entity_poly.type
_entity_poly.pdbx_seq_one_letter_code
_entity_poly.pdbx_strand_id
1 'polypeptide(L)'
;MSELPVLDATDQRILGSLLEKQTTVPATYPLSANALVSACNQRSSRDPVTDLDQQTVERTAKSLKEQGLLRIVWSDTGRRTLKYHQILDEHLALEPDERALLTVLLLRGAQAPGELRTRTERLHGFADRGQVEDCLRRMASRPQPLVCELERRSGQQDPRWIHLLGAAPEQTSGETGPAGSADTSRIRVTQIIADLHVPDLPASRSFYSDYLGLAEEEFNLGWVARHTSPASRAALQVMTSDATAPVDPVVSVMVDDVEAAYREAHERGYEIVHPLTTETWGVTRFFVRAPDGNVLNVVQQHAS
;
A
#
# COMPACT_ATOMS: atom_id res chain seq x y z
N MET A 1 18.07 20.60 9.72
CA MET A 1 17.98 19.62 8.61
C MET A 1 16.52 19.23 8.53
N SER A 2 15.86 19.46 7.42
CA SER A 2 14.43 19.07 7.28
C SER A 2 14.33 17.54 7.26
N GLU A 3 13.38 17.03 8.02
CA GLU A 3 13.05 15.60 8.02
C GLU A 3 12.53 15.18 6.65
N LEU A 4 12.75 13.92 6.23
CA LEU A 4 12.20 13.42 4.95
C LEU A 4 10.67 13.46 4.99
N PRO A 5 10.00 13.88 3.91
CA PRO A 5 8.56 13.85 3.86
C PRO A 5 8.04 12.40 3.90
N VAL A 6 6.99 12.15 4.69
CA VAL A 6 6.29 10.86 4.72
C VAL A 6 5.08 10.95 3.80
N LEU A 7 5.17 10.30 2.64
CA LEU A 7 4.19 10.35 1.57
C LEU A 7 3.27 9.14 1.61
N ASP A 8 1.97 9.34 1.59
CA ASP A 8 1.02 8.24 1.35
C ASP A 8 1.01 7.79 -0.13
N ALA A 9 0.26 6.74 -0.45
CA ALA A 9 0.20 6.19 -1.81
C ALA A 9 -0.33 7.21 -2.85
N THR A 10 -1.22 8.12 -2.46
CA THR A 10 -1.79 9.16 -3.33
C THR A 10 -0.78 10.30 -3.53
N ASP A 11 -0.08 10.70 -2.47
CA ASP A 11 1.02 11.67 -2.54
C ASP A 11 2.11 11.20 -3.50
N GLN A 12 2.56 9.94 -3.34
CA GLN A 12 3.56 9.31 -4.21
C GLN A 12 3.11 9.29 -5.66
N ARG A 13 1.83 8.95 -5.91
CA ARG A 13 1.24 8.94 -7.25
C ARG A 13 1.24 10.31 -7.90
N ILE A 14 0.83 11.35 -7.17
CA ILE A 14 0.77 12.73 -7.66
C ILE A 14 2.17 13.26 -7.94
N LEU A 15 3.09 13.17 -6.98
CA LEU A 15 4.45 13.66 -7.12
C LEU A 15 5.21 12.90 -8.21
N GLY A 16 5.13 11.56 -8.24
CA GLY A 16 5.73 10.75 -9.28
C GLY A 16 5.19 11.08 -10.68
N SER A 17 3.87 11.34 -10.81
CA SER A 17 3.27 11.75 -12.09
C SER A 17 3.75 13.12 -12.52
N LEU A 18 3.87 14.07 -11.61
CA LEU A 18 4.39 15.41 -11.92
C LEU A 18 5.87 15.38 -12.32
N LEU A 19 6.72 14.63 -11.60
CA LEU A 19 8.13 14.42 -11.94
C LEU A 19 8.29 13.80 -13.34
N GLU A 20 7.50 12.75 -13.64
CA GLU A 20 7.50 12.13 -14.97
C GLU A 20 7.12 13.14 -16.06
N LYS A 21 6.01 13.88 -15.88
CA LYS A 21 5.49 14.79 -16.90
C LYS A 21 6.36 16.04 -17.08
N GLN A 22 7.04 16.49 -16.06
CA GLN A 22 8.03 17.57 -16.17
C GLN A 22 9.13 17.22 -17.17
N THR A 23 9.54 15.96 -17.23
CA THR A 23 10.59 15.50 -18.15
C THR A 23 10.03 15.08 -19.50
N THR A 24 8.88 14.36 -19.53
CA THR A 24 8.39 13.71 -20.76
C THR A 24 7.48 14.60 -21.62
N VAL A 25 6.84 15.61 -21.04
CA VAL A 25 5.95 16.55 -21.76
C VAL A 25 6.14 18.00 -21.30
N PRO A 26 7.36 18.55 -21.36
CA PRO A 26 7.68 19.88 -20.81
C PRO A 26 6.84 21.00 -21.43
N ALA A 27 6.40 20.88 -22.67
CA ALA A 27 5.59 21.89 -23.36
C ALA A 27 4.20 22.08 -22.72
N THR A 28 3.66 21.10 -22.01
CA THR A 28 2.35 21.18 -21.34
C THR A 28 2.45 21.27 -19.83
N TYR A 29 3.67 21.19 -19.30
CA TYR A 29 3.96 21.32 -17.88
C TYR A 29 4.09 22.82 -17.48
N PRO A 30 3.63 23.24 -16.30
CA PRO A 30 2.91 22.52 -15.24
C PRO A 30 1.50 22.04 -15.64
N LEU A 31 1.00 20.98 -14.99
CA LEU A 31 -0.23 20.30 -15.38
C LEU A 31 -1.48 21.02 -14.85
N SER A 32 -2.57 21.04 -15.63
CA SER A 32 -3.92 21.35 -15.12
C SER A 32 -4.45 20.20 -14.26
N ALA A 33 -5.53 20.42 -13.48
CA ALA A 33 -6.19 19.38 -12.69
C ALA A 33 -6.54 18.14 -13.53
N ASN A 34 -7.23 18.33 -14.66
CA ASN A 34 -7.61 17.24 -15.55
C ASN A 34 -6.40 16.48 -16.12
N ALA A 35 -5.32 17.20 -16.49
CA ALA A 35 -4.10 16.58 -16.98
C ALA A 35 -3.40 15.78 -15.87
N LEU A 36 -3.42 16.28 -14.63
CA LEU A 36 -2.85 15.59 -13.47
C LEU A 36 -3.65 14.32 -13.14
N VAL A 37 -4.99 14.39 -13.10
CA VAL A 37 -5.85 13.21 -12.92
C VAL A 37 -5.55 12.16 -13.99
N SER A 38 -5.50 12.58 -15.28
CA SER A 38 -5.15 11.67 -16.37
C SER A 38 -3.74 11.06 -16.22
N ALA A 39 -2.77 11.84 -15.73
CA ALA A 39 -1.41 11.36 -15.50
C ALA A 39 -1.33 10.37 -14.34
N CYS A 40 -2.11 10.56 -13.26
CA CYS A 40 -2.18 9.62 -12.13
C CYS A 40 -2.81 8.29 -12.54
N ASN A 41 -3.86 8.31 -13.34
CA ASN A 41 -4.68 7.16 -13.72
C ASN A 41 -4.22 6.46 -15.02
N GLN A 42 -3.02 6.75 -15.51
CA GLN A 42 -2.48 6.06 -16.68
C GLN A 42 -2.41 4.54 -16.45
N ARG A 43 -2.81 3.75 -17.45
CA ARG A 43 -2.73 2.29 -17.40
C ARG A 43 -1.31 1.74 -17.59
N SER A 44 -0.42 2.55 -18.16
CA SER A 44 1.00 2.19 -18.36
C SER A 44 1.89 2.96 -17.41
N SER A 45 3.02 2.39 -17.06
CA SER A 45 4.03 3.02 -16.18
C SER A 45 3.54 3.37 -14.77
N ARG A 46 2.52 2.67 -14.30
CA ARG A 46 1.92 2.79 -12.96
C ARG A 46 1.73 1.39 -12.36
N ASP A 47 2.08 1.23 -11.10
CA ASP A 47 1.82 0.02 -10.34
C ASP A 47 1.56 0.40 -8.87
N PRO A 48 0.36 0.12 -8.35
CA PRO A 48 -0.84 -0.34 -9.06
C PRO A 48 -1.42 0.71 -10.01
N VAL A 49 -2.30 0.32 -10.92
CA VAL A 49 -3.14 1.27 -11.68
C VAL A 49 -4.19 1.84 -10.74
N THR A 50 -4.42 3.15 -10.79
CA THR A 50 -5.39 3.85 -9.93
C THR A 50 -6.52 4.46 -10.77
N ASP A 51 -7.63 4.77 -10.10
CA ASP A 51 -8.76 5.53 -10.66
C ASP A 51 -9.14 6.65 -9.68
N LEU A 52 -8.21 7.60 -9.50
CA LEU A 52 -8.39 8.74 -8.62
C LEU A 52 -9.34 9.76 -9.25
N ASP A 53 -10.34 10.20 -8.48
CA ASP A 53 -11.21 11.29 -8.89
C ASP A 53 -10.52 12.66 -8.75
N GLN A 54 -11.08 13.67 -9.43
CA GLN A 54 -10.52 15.02 -9.44
C GLN A 54 -10.47 15.65 -8.04
N GLN A 55 -11.48 15.44 -7.22
CA GLN A 55 -11.57 16.01 -5.87
C GLN A 55 -10.45 15.48 -4.98
N THR A 56 -10.18 14.18 -5.04
CA THR A 56 -9.08 13.54 -4.32
C THR A 56 -7.74 14.09 -4.75
N VAL A 57 -7.49 14.21 -6.08
CA VAL A 57 -6.24 14.77 -6.62
C VAL A 57 -6.04 16.22 -6.19
N GLU A 58 -7.07 17.07 -6.27
CA GLU A 58 -6.98 18.48 -5.87
C GLU A 58 -6.76 18.65 -4.35
N ARG A 59 -7.45 17.85 -3.52
CA ARG A 59 -7.28 17.86 -2.05
C ARG A 59 -5.86 17.45 -1.67
N THR A 60 -5.35 16.37 -2.24
CA THR A 60 -3.98 15.88 -1.97
C THR A 60 -2.93 16.88 -2.48
N ALA A 61 -3.12 17.44 -3.67
CA ALA A 61 -2.21 18.49 -4.20
C ALA A 61 -2.19 19.74 -3.30
N LYS A 62 -3.31 20.10 -2.66
CA LYS A 62 -3.34 21.20 -1.68
C LYS A 62 -2.54 20.85 -0.42
N SER A 63 -2.68 19.63 0.10
CA SER A 63 -1.89 19.14 1.24
C SER A 63 -0.39 19.14 0.91
N LEU A 64 0.02 18.64 -0.25
CA LEU A 64 1.41 18.66 -0.72
C LEU A 64 1.96 20.08 -0.88
N LYS A 65 1.13 21.05 -1.27
CA LYS A 65 1.52 22.48 -1.29
C LYS A 65 1.77 23.00 0.12
N GLU A 66 0.92 22.65 1.08
CA GLU A 66 1.08 23.05 2.49
C GLU A 66 2.36 22.45 3.10
N GLN A 67 2.74 21.25 2.68
CA GLN A 67 4.00 20.60 3.03
C GLN A 67 5.24 21.17 2.29
N GLY A 68 5.07 22.08 1.35
CA GLY A 68 6.17 22.66 0.59
C GLY A 68 6.75 21.73 -0.49
N LEU A 69 6.00 20.74 -0.95
CA LEU A 69 6.41 19.75 -1.97
C LEU A 69 5.81 20.01 -3.35
N LEU A 70 4.87 20.96 -3.44
CA LEU A 70 4.15 21.33 -4.66
C LEU A 70 3.84 22.84 -4.67
N ARG A 71 3.90 23.45 -5.85
CA ARG A 71 3.41 24.82 -6.10
C ARG A 71 2.16 24.76 -6.96
N ILE A 72 1.17 25.59 -6.62
CA ILE A 72 -0.02 25.81 -7.45
C ILE A 72 0.12 27.22 -8.05
N VAL A 73 0.22 27.32 -9.37
CA VAL A 73 0.42 28.55 -10.12
C VAL A 73 -0.74 28.82 -11.06
N TRP A 74 -0.94 30.08 -11.44
CA TRP A 74 -1.94 30.43 -12.46
C TRP A 74 -1.32 30.35 -13.85
N SER A 75 -2.12 29.87 -14.83
CA SER A 75 -1.70 29.93 -16.23
C SER A 75 -1.70 31.40 -16.71
N ASP A 76 -0.64 31.82 -17.37
CA ASP A 76 -0.53 33.17 -17.93
C ASP A 76 -1.28 33.33 -19.26
N THR A 77 -1.78 32.25 -19.85
CA THR A 77 -2.43 32.25 -21.16
C THR A 77 -3.95 32.00 -21.07
N GLY A 78 -4.73 33.03 -21.37
CA GLY A 78 -6.17 32.98 -21.66
C GLY A 78 -7.08 32.80 -20.43
N ARG A 79 -7.64 31.61 -20.18
CA ARG A 79 -8.47 31.35 -19.01
C ARG A 79 -7.56 31.12 -17.78
N ARG A 80 -7.86 31.78 -16.67
CA ARG A 80 -7.21 31.56 -15.37
C ARG A 80 -7.41 30.10 -14.92
N THR A 81 -6.47 29.22 -15.27
CA THR A 81 -6.47 27.81 -14.90
C THR A 81 -5.37 27.53 -13.88
N LEU A 82 -5.71 26.85 -12.81
CA LEU A 82 -4.72 26.40 -11.82
C LEU A 82 -3.83 25.33 -12.43
N LYS A 83 -2.53 25.46 -12.22
CA LYS A 83 -1.49 24.56 -12.69
C LYS A 83 -0.69 24.02 -11.50
N TYR A 84 -0.35 22.75 -11.54
CA TYR A 84 0.35 22.02 -10.50
C TYR A 84 1.79 21.76 -10.93
N HIS A 85 2.73 22.21 -10.09
CA HIS A 85 4.17 22.08 -10.30
C HIS A 85 4.80 21.45 -9.05
N GLN A 86 5.47 20.30 -9.18
CA GLN A 86 6.20 19.68 -8.09
C GLN A 86 7.50 20.46 -7.80
N ILE A 87 7.93 20.44 -6.57
CA ILE A 87 9.21 20.99 -6.11
C ILE A 87 9.95 20.00 -5.20
N LEU A 88 9.59 18.72 -5.30
CA LEU A 88 10.23 17.65 -4.54
C LEU A 88 11.70 17.48 -4.94
N ASP A 89 12.04 17.64 -6.22
CA ASP A 89 13.41 17.57 -6.70
C ASP A 89 14.27 18.71 -6.16
N GLU A 90 13.72 19.95 -6.07
CA GLU A 90 14.38 21.09 -5.41
C GLU A 90 14.55 20.81 -3.90
N HIS A 91 13.48 20.32 -3.24
CA HIS A 91 13.44 20.05 -1.80
C HIS A 91 14.48 18.99 -1.38
N LEU A 92 14.64 17.94 -2.19
CA LEU A 92 15.58 16.84 -1.95
C LEU A 92 16.94 17.04 -2.61
N ALA A 93 17.16 18.16 -3.33
CA ALA A 93 18.35 18.44 -4.12
C ALA A 93 18.76 17.23 -4.99
N LEU A 94 17.83 16.77 -5.86
CA LEU A 94 18.05 15.61 -6.70
C LEU A 94 18.82 15.95 -7.97
N GLU A 95 19.84 15.15 -8.27
CA GLU A 95 20.46 15.14 -9.59
C GLU A 95 19.52 14.52 -10.64
N PRO A 96 19.71 14.76 -11.94
CA PRO A 96 18.79 14.27 -12.99
C PRO A 96 18.63 12.74 -13.01
N ASP A 97 19.68 11.96 -12.77
CA ASP A 97 19.66 10.51 -12.68
C ASP A 97 18.92 10.01 -11.42
N GLU A 98 19.14 10.64 -10.28
CA GLU A 98 18.43 10.36 -9.03
C GLU A 98 16.93 10.66 -9.14
N ARG A 99 16.57 11.79 -9.78
CA ARG A 99 15.18 12.16 -10.06
C ARG A 99 14.49 11.10 -10.92
N ALA A 100 15.17 10.58 -11.94
CA ALA A 100 14.60 9.54 -12.80
C ALA A 100 14.33 8.23 -12.03
N LEU A 101 15.28 7.77 -11.21
CA LEU A 101 15.11 6.58 -10.37
C LEU A 101 13.99 6.77 -9.35
N LEU A 102 13.98 7.89 -8.63
CA LEU A 102 12.95 8.20 -7.65
C LEU A 102 11.56 8.27 -8.28
N THR A 103 11.44 8.85 -9.48
CA THR A 103 10.18 8.90 -10.24
C THR A 103 9.61 7.51 -10.49
N VAL A 104 10.43 6.56 -10.95
CA VAL A 104 9.99 5.18 -11.20
C VAL A 104 9.62 4.48 -9.90
N LEU A 105 10.39 4.66 -8.83
CA LEU A 105 10.10 4.07 -7.53
C LEU A 105 8.81 4.60 -6.91
N LEU A 106 8.51 5.89 -7.03
CA LEU A 106 7.24 6.49 -6.58
C LEU A 106 6.02 5.97 -7.37
N LEU A 107 6.19 5.68 -8.65
CA LEU A 107 5.10 5.26 -9.54
C LEU A 107 4.86 3.76 -9.56
N ARG A 108 5.85 2.94 -9.16
CA ARG A 108 5.83 1.48 -9.33
C ARG A 108 6.28 0.70 -8.10
N GLY A 109 6.64 1.37 -7.02
CA GLY A 109 7.18 0.70 -5.83
C GLY A 109 8.56 0.07 -6.07
N ALA A 110 8.86 -0.98 -5.33
CA ALA A 110 10.17 -1.62 -5.34
C ALA A 110 10.55 -2.22 -6.70
N GLN A 111 11.79 -1.95 -7.17
CA GLN A 111 12.29 -2.35 -8.48
C GLN A 111 13.70 -2.91 -8.41
N ALA A 112 14.02 -3.90 -9.28
CA ALA A 112 15.39 -4.34 -9.49
C ALA A 112 16.19 -3.36 -10.38
N PRO A 113 17.54 -3.26 -10.27
CA PRO A 113 18.33 -2.33 -11.06
C PRO A 113 18.14 -2.48 -12.58
N GLY A 114 17.97 -3.70 -13.08
CA GLY A 114 17.68 -3.97 -14.49
C GLY A 114 16.32 -3.42 -14.94
N GLU A 115 15.29 -3.54 -14.08
CA GLU A 115 13.96 -2.95 -14.32
C GLU A 115 14.04 -1.42 -14.33
N LEU A 116 14.76 -0.83 -13.38
CA LEU A 116 14.96 0.62 -13.28
C LEU A 116 15.63 1.16 -14.54
N ARG A 117 16.69 0.53 -15.02
CA ARG A 117 17.37 0.93 -16.26
C ARG A 117 16.39 1.05 -17.43
N THR A 118 15.58 0.01 -17.65
CA THR A 118 14.62 -0.01 -18.75
C THR A 118 13.50 1.03 -18.56
N ARG A 119 13.01 1.20 -17.33
CA ARG A 119 11.86 2.05 -17.02
C ARG A 119 12.19 3.55 -16.93
N THR A 120 13.48 3.89 -16.75
CA THR A 120 13.95 5.29 -16.71
C THR A 120 14.37 5.81 -18.08
N GLU A 121 14.43 5.01 -19.13
CA GLU A 121 14.99 5.39 -20.44
C GLU A 121 14.43 6.72 -21.00
N ARG A 122 13.16 7.01 -20.77
CA ARG A 122 12.52 8.28 -21.20
C ARG A 122 12.77 9.46 -20.26
N LEU A 123 13.30 9.21 -19.07
CA LEU A 123 13.56 10.21 -18.02
C LEU A 123 15.05 10.54 -17.96
N HIS A 124 15.89 9.50 -17.95
CA HIS A 124 17.34 9.55 -17.98
C HIS A 124 17.86 8.23 -18.51
N GLY A 125 18.73 8.29 -19.53
CA GLY A 125 19.34 7.11 -20.16
C GLY A 125 20.59 6.67 -19.39
N PHE A 126 20.52 5.55 -18.66
CA PHE A 126 21.68 4.89 -18.06
C PHE A 126 22.36 3.99 -19.08
N ALA A 127 23.67 4.10 -19.23
CA ALA A 127 24.42 3.30 -20.19
C ALA A 127 24.34 1.79 -19.89
N ASP A 128 24.43 1.43 -18.61
CA ASP A 128 24.38 0.05 -18.16
C ASP A 128 23.74 -0.06 -16.76
N ARG A 129 23.61 -1.29 -16.27
CA ARG A 129 23.07 -1.60 -14.94
C ARG A 129 23.97 -1.05 -13.82
N GLY A 130 25.29 -1.05 -14.02
CA GLY A 130 26.24 -0.57 -13.01
C GLY A 130 26.02 0.89 -12.67
N GLN A 131 25.73 1.76 -13.66
CA GLN A 131 25.41 3.17 -13.41
C GLN A 131 24.13 3.34 -12.57
N VAL A 132 23.12 2.48 -12.77
CA VAL A 132 21.92 2.49 -11.92
C VAL A 132 22.27 2.11 -10.49
N GLU A 133 23.05 1.06 -10.29
CA GLU A 133 23.48 0.61 -8.96
C GLU A 133 24.36 1.64 -8.25
N ASP A 134 25.23 2.33 -8.97
CA ASP A 134 26.06 3.42 -8.42
C ASP A 134 25.20 4.61 -7.99
N CYS A 135 24.22 4.98 -8.79
CA CYS A 135 23.26 6.03 -8.44
C CYS A 135 22.43 5.65 -7.20
N LEU A 136 21.90 4.41 -7.14
CA LEU A 136 21.15 3.92 -5.99
C LEU A 136 22.01 3.91 -4.71
N ARG A 137 23.26 3.46 -4.78
CA ARG A 137 24.19 3.49 -3.65
C ARG A 137 24.46 4.93 -3.18
N ARG A 138 24.63 5.87 -4.12
CA ARG A 138 24.78 7.30 -3.80
C ARG A 138 23.55 7.84 -3.07
N MET A 139 22.34 7.54 -3.56
CA MET A 139 21.08 7.94 -2.91
C MET A 139 20.91 7.32 -1.52
N ALA A 140 21.35 6.07 -1.32
CA ALA A 140 21.31 5.37 -0.03
C ALA A 140 22.36 5.88 0.97
N SER A 141 23.48 6.42 0.46
CA SER A 141 24.59 6.94 1.30
C SER A 141 24.45 8.40 1.68
N ARG A 142 23.35 9.07 1.32
CA ARG A 142 23.08 10.45 1.73
C ARG A 142 22.93 10.55 3.25
N PRO A 143 23.18 11.70 3.88
CA PRO A 143 22.91 11.93 5.32
C PRO A 143 21.45 11.61 5.71
N GLN A 144 20.53 11.76 4.76
CA GLN A 144 19.16 11.28 4.81
C GLN A 144 18.97 10.37 3.59
N PRO A 145 19.06 9.04 3.77
CA PRO A 145 18.92 8.09 2.68
C PRO A 145 17.56 8.21 1.98
N LEU A 146 17.55 8.26 0.65
CA LEU A 146 16.33 8.39 -0.14
C LEU A 146 15.79 7.04 -0.61
N VAL A 147 16.65 6.02 -0.64
CA VAL A 147 16.33 4.65 -1.06
C VAL A 147 17.04 3.64 -0.18
N CYS A 148 16.50 2.42 -0.12
CA CYS A 148 17.18 1.28 0.47
C CYS A 148 17.04 0.04 -0.40
N GLU A 149 18.01 -0.86 -0.27
CA GLU A 149 17.96 -2.20 -0.84
C GLU A 149 17.11 -3.10 0.06
N LEU A 150 16.18 -3.84 -0.53
CA LEU A 150 15.37 -4.81 0.18
C LEU A 150 16.05 -6.17 0.20
N GLU A 151 15.86 -6.93 1.28
CA GLU A 151 16.33 -8.30 1.36
C GLU A 151 15.76 -9.15 0.22
N ARG A 152 16.60 -10.06 -0.31
CA ARG A 152 16.19 -10.97 -1.37
C ARG A 152 15.18 -11.98 -0.84
N ARG A 153 14.03 -12.04 -1.49
CA ARG A 153 13.07 -13.12 -1.25
C ARG A 153 13.52 -14.39 -1.98
N SER A 154 13.17 -15.55 -1.42
CA SER A 154 13.41 -16.85 -2.06
C SER A 154 12.87 -16.85 -3.49
N GLY A 155 13.70 -17.20 -4.48
CA GLY A 155 13.36 -17.17 -5.91
C GLY A 155 13.65 -15.87 -6.66
N GLN A 156 14.11 -14.80 -6.00
CA GLN A 156 14.53 -13.56 -6.67
C GLN A 156 16.01 -13.62 -7.07
N GLN A 157 16.30 -13.34 -8.34
CA GLN A 157 17.68 -13.30 -8.85
C GLN A 157 18.41 -12.02 -8.43
N ASP A 158 17.70 -10.88 -8.39
CA ASP A 158 18.26 -9.56 -8.11
C ASP A 158 17.66 -8.92 -6.88
N PRO A 159 18.43 -8.15 -6.08
CA PRO A 159 17.90 -7.32 -5.02
C PRO A 159 16.97 -6.24 -5.60
N ARG A 160 15.96 -5.85 -4.84
CA ARG A 160 15.06 -4.76 -5.22
C ARG A 160 15.33 -3.54 -4.36
N TRP A 161 15.14 -2.38 -4.93
CA TRP A 161 15.31 -1.09 -4.26
C TRP A 161 13.97 -0.40 -4.12
N ILE A 162 13.76 0.28 -3.00
CA ILE A 162 12.55 1.08 -2.72
C ILE A 162 12.95 2.47 -2.22
N HIS A 163 12.09 3.46 -2.44
CA HIS A 163 12.27 4.80 -1.85
C HIS A 163 11.86 4.81 -0.37
N LEU A 164 12.46 5.74 0.40
CA LEU A 164 12.21 5.95 1.83
C LEU A 164 11.30 7.17 2.13
N LEU A 165 10.60 7.68 1.13
CA LEU A 165 9.66 8.80 1.26
C LEU A 165 8.23 8.36 1.60
N GLY A 166 8.02 7.12 1.97
CA GLY A 166 6.74 6.57 2.42
C GLY A 166 6.85 6.04 3.84
N ALA A 167 5.77 5.45 4.35
CA ALA A 167 5.88 4.61 5.53
C ALA A 167 7.00 3.59 5.26
N ALA A 168 7.94 3.48 6.21
CA ALA A 168 9.13 2.64 6.04
C ALA A 168 8.73 1.25 5.52
N PRO A 169 9.42 0.73 4.47
CA PRO A 169 9.18 -0.65 4.07
C PRO A 169 9.53 -1.53 5.26
N GLU A 170 8.58 -2.38 5.67
CA GLU A 170 8.84 -3.39 6.69
C GLU A 170 9.97 -4.30 6.17
N GLN A 171 11.19 -4.04 6.64
CA GLN A 171 12.32 -4.93 6.41
C GLN A 171 12.16 -6.09 7.38
N THR A 172 11.84 -7.27 6.88
CA THR A 172 12.03 -8.51 7.61
C THR A 172 13.54 -8.72 7.77
N SER A 173 14.14 -8.13 8.80
CA SER A 173 15.53 -8.36 9.18
C SER A 173 15.61 -9.62 10.02
N GLY A 174 16.36 -10.61 9.51
CA GLY A 174 16.94 -11.65 10.36
C GLY A 174 18.02 -11.04 11.26
N GLU A 175 17.88 -11.28 12.54
CA GLU A 175 18.78 -11.16 13.70
C GLU A 175 20.17 -10.49 13.58
N THR A 176 20.52 -9.48 14.36
CA THR A 176 21.18 -9.42 15.69
C THR A 176 21.53 -8.01 16.13
N GLY A 177 20.98 -7.57 17.27
CA GLY A 177 21.36 -6.72 18.40
C GLY A 177 21.85 -5.29 18.18
N PRO A 178 21.87 -4.41 19.28
CA PRO A 178 20.79 -4.19 20.24
C PRO A 178 20.29 -2.72 20.32
N ALA A 179 19.02 -2.57 20.70
CA ALA A 179 18.38 -1.52 21.51
C ALA A 179 18.22 -0.08 20.98
N GLY A 180 16.96 0.26 20.70
CA GLY A 180 16.44 1.63 20.65
C GLY A 180 15.01 1.69 20.14
N SER A 181 14.00 1.56 21.03
CA SER A 181 12.54 1.73 20.88
C SER A 181 11.86 0.97 19.72
N ALA A 182 11.29 -0.16 20.08
CA ALA A 182 10.60 -1.16 19.29
C ALA A 182 9.23 -0.68 18.81
N ASP A 183 8.96 -0.84 17.51
CA ASP A 183 7.64 -1.26 17.08
C ASP A 183 7.52 -2.76 17.37
N THR A 184 6.79 -3.09 18.46
CA THR A 184 6.71 -4.45 19.04
C THR A 184 5.52 -5.25 18.49
N SER A 185 4.97 -4.93 17.32
CA SER A 185 3.92 -5.77 16.75
C SER A 185 4.52 -6.98 16.04
N ARG A 186 4.48 -8.13 16.70
CA ARG A 186 4.85 -9.44 16.13
C ARG A 186 3.79 -9.98 15.17
N ILE A 187 2.62 -9.31 15.07
CA ILE A 187 1.49 -9.74 14.29
C ILE A 187 1.49 -9.02 12.94
N ARG A 188 1.59 -9.77 11.85
CA ARG A 188 1.44 -9.25 10.50
C ARG A 188 0.05 -9.52 9.97
N VAL A 189 -0.76 -8.45 9.89
CA VAL A 189 -2.09 -8.49 9.30
C VAL A 189 -1.97 -8.45 7.77
N THR A 190 -2.54 -9.46 7.10
CA THR A 190 -2.52 -9.57 5.64
C THR A 190 -3.81 -9.06 5.00
N GLN A 191 -4.93 -9.17 5.71
CA GLN A 191 -6.24 -8.68 5.28
C GLN A 191 -7.16 -8.48 6.49
N ILE A 192 -8.09 -7.54 6.37
CA ILE A 192 -9.20 -7.35 7.32
C ILE A 192 -10.50 -7.48 6.54
N ILE A 193 -11.41 -8.32 7.03
CA ILE A 193 -12.70 -8.62 6.40
C ILE A 193 -13.80 -8.37 7.42
N ALA A 194 -14.77 -7.52 7.08
CA ALA A 194 -15.93 -7.29 7.94
C ALA A 194 -16.80 -8.54 8.01
N ASP A 195 -17.26 -8.90 9.21
CA ASP A 195 -18.17 -10.02 9.47
C ASP A 195 -19.56 -9.43 9.79
N LEU A 196 -20.47 -9.49 8.81
CA LEU A 196 -21.81 -8.93 8.95
C LEU A 196 -22.81 -10.01 9.35
N HIS A 197 -23.48 -9.78 10.45
CA HIS A 197 -24.57 -10.65 10.87
C HIS A 197 -25.80 -10.43 9.98
N VAL A 198 -26.32 -11.52 9.41
CA VAL A 198 -27.53 -11.54 8.59
C VAL A 198 -28.49 -12.62 9.10
N PRO A 199 -29.79 -12.40 9.04
CA PRO A 199 -30.77 -13.40 9.52
C PRO A 199 -30.80 -14.66 8.63
N ASP A 200 -30.45 -14.53 7.34
CA ASP A 200 -30.49 -15.60 6.36
C ASP A 200 -29.48 -15.36 5.24
N LEU A 201 -28.57 -16.33 4.97
CA LEU A 201 -27.55 -16.21 3.95
C LEU A 201 -28.15 -16.16 2.52
N PRO A 202 -29.03 -17.08 2.11
CA PRO A 202 -29.65 -17.03 0.80
C PRO A 202 -30.39 -15.74 0.49
N ALA A 203 -31.16 -15.21 1.45
CA ALA A 203 -31.90 -13.97 1.27
C ALA A 203 -31.01 -12.75 1.11
N SER A 204 -29.80 -12.78 1.69
CA SER A 204 -28.86 -11.66 1.64
C SER A 204 -28.00 -11.66 0.37
N ARG A 205 -27.89 -12.80 -0.32
CA ARG A 205 -26.97 -13.03 -1.44
C ARG A 205 -27.12 -12.00 -2.56
N SER A 206 -28.36 -11.76 -3.03
CA SER A 206 -28.60 -10.87 -4.17
C SER A 206 -28.17 -9.43 -3.87
N PHE A 207 -28.29 -8.97 -2.63
CA PHE A 207 -27.82 -7.65 -2.26
C PHE A 207 -26.29 -7.52 -2.39
N TYR A 208 -25.55 -8.50 -1.87
CA TYR A 208 -24.08 -8.44 -1.88
C TYR A 208 -23.50 -8.77 -3.26
N SER A 209 -24.05 -9.79 -3.95
CA SER A 209 -23.56 -10.22 -5.26
C SER A 209 -24.01 -9.29 -6.39
N ASP A 210 -25.30 -9.02 -6.50
CA ASP A 210 -25.86 -8.37 -7.68
C ASP A 210 -25.83 -6.84 -7.57
N TYR A 211 -26.14 -6.30 -6.37
CA TYR A 211 -26.17 -4.86 -6.17
C TYR A 211 -24.78 -4.29 -5.84
N LEU A 212 -24.03 -4.90 -4.90
CA LEU A 212 -22.69 -4.43 -4.52
C LEU A 212 -21.58 -4.94 -5.42
N GLY A 213 -21.86 -5.88 -6.33
CA GLY A 213 -20.86 -6.42 -7.26
C GLY A 213 -19.82 -7.35 -6.62
N LEU A 214 -20.10 -7.93 -5.43
CA LEU A 214 -19.29 -8.96 -4.79
C LEU A 214 -19.70 -10.33 -5.35
N ALA A 215 -19.53 -10.52 -6.66
CA ALA A 215 -20.15 -11.60 -7.42
C ALA A 215 -19.48 -12.97 -7.24
N GLU A 216 -18.26 -13.02 -6.69
CA GLU A 216 -17.56 -14.28 -6.43
C GLU A 216 -17.83 -14.74 -5.00
N GLU A 217 -18.41 -15.94 -4.85
CA GLU A 217 -18.53 -16.62 -3.57
C GLU A 217 -17.26 -17.47 -3.36
N GLU A 218 -16.33 -16.97 -2.54
CA GLU A 218 -15.05 -17.63 -2.29
C GLU A 218 -15.23 -18.94 -1.50
N PHE A 219 -16.13 -18.92 -0.53
CA PHE A 219 -16.59 -20.11 0.19
C PHE A 219 -17.98 -19.88 0.81
N ASN A 220 -18.65 -21.01 1.14
CA ASN A 220 -19.92 -21.04 1.85
C ASN A 220 -19.99 -22.29 2.75
N LEU A 221 -20.05 -22.10 4.05
CA LEU A 221 -20.13 -23.15 5.05
C LEU A 221 -21.56 -23.38 5.58
N GLY A 222 -22.56 -22.70 4.99
CA GLY A 222 -23.96 -22.80 5.39
C GLY A 222 -24.35 -21.83 6.53
N TRP A 223 -23.43 -21.40 7.34
CA TRP A 223 -23.61 -20.41 8.41
C TRP A 223 -22.79 -19.12 8.18
N VAL A 224 -21.78 -19.19 7.36
CA VAL A 224 -20.95 -18.04 6.90
C VAL A 224 -20.62 -18.21 5.42
N ALA A 225 -20.67 -17.12 4.66
CA ALA A 225 -20.23 -17.05 3.28
C ALA A 225 -19.35 -15.81 3.07
N ARG A 226 -18.30 -15.95 2.25
CA ARG A 226 -17.44 -14.84 1.84
C ARG A 226 -17.74 -14.50 0.39
N HIS A 227 -18.06 -13.21 0.19
CA HIS A 227 -18.28 -12.64 -1.13
C HIS A 227 -17.13 -11.70 -1.48
N THR A 228 -16.61 -11.82 -2.70
CA THR A 228 -15.44 -11.08 -3.18
C THR A 228 -15.74 -10.37 -4.50
N SER A 229 -15.17 -9.20 -4.70
CA SER A 229 -15.26 -8.48 -5.96
C SER A 229 -14.21 -9.01 -6.95
N PRO A 230 -14.60 -9.49 -8.14
CA PRO A 230 -13.66 -9.93 -9.16
C PRO A 230 -12.75 -8.80 -9.67
N ALA A 231 -13.20 -7.55 -9.53
CA ALA A 231 -12.47 -6.38 -10.02
C ALA A 231 -11.42 -5.84 -9.04
N SER A 232 -11.68 -5.87 -7.72
CA SER A 232 -10.86 -5.18 -6.71
C SER A 232 -10.33 -6.08 -5.61
N ARG A 233 -10.76 -7.36 -5.54
CA ARG A 233 -10.48 -8.29 -4.43
C ARG A 233 -11.03 -7.80 -3.07
N ALA A 234 -11.88 -6.80 -3.05
CA ALA A 234 -12.60 -6.43 -1.84
C ALA A 234 -13.45 -7.61 -1.38
N ALA A 235 -13.38 -7.94 -0.10
CA ALA A 235 -14.06 -9.08 0.49
C ALA A 235 -14.95 -8.66 1.66
N LEU A 236 -16.06 -9.38 1.81
CA LEU A 236 -17.00 -9.26 2.91
C LEU A 236 -17.47 -10.64 3.32
N GLN A 237 -17.60 -10.89 4.60
CA GLN A 237 -18.27 -12.08 5.12
C GLN A 237 -19.65 -11.74 5.64
N VAL A 238 -20.62 -12.60 5.33
CA VAL A 238 -21.94 -12.60 5.92
C VAL A 238 -22.14 -13.88 6.71
N MET A 239 -22.72 -13.79 7.91
CA MET A 239 -22.88 -14.93 8.80
C MET A 239 -24.20 -14.85 9.58
N THR A 240 -24.78 -16.00 9.85
CA THR A 240 -25.97 -16.07 10.71
C THR A 240 -25.60 -16.18 12.18
N SER A 241 -24.60 -16.99 12.50
CA SER A 241 -23.96 -17.14 13.81
C SER A 241 -22.73 -18.00 13.63
N ASP A 242 -21.68 -17.80 14.42
CA ASP A 242 -20.51 -18.69 14.39
C ASP A 242 -20.87 -20.07 14.93
N ALA A 243 -20.50 -21.12 14.19
CA ALA A 243 -20.89 -22.47 14.52
C ALA A 243 -20.06 -23.09 15.65
N THR A 244 -18.86 -22.57 15.93
CA THR A 244 -17.90 -23.17 16.86
C THR A 244 -17.43 -22.23 17.97
N ALA A 245 -17.67 -20.92 17.82
CA ALA A 245 -17.31 -19.93 18.82
C ALA A 245 -18.52 -19.42 19.62
N PRO A 246 -18.36 -18.99 20.88
CA PRO A 246 -19.45 -18.60 21.75
C PRO A 246 -20.04 -17.20 21.44
N VAL A 247 -19.34 -16.39 20.63
CA VAL A 247 -19.72 -15.01 20.28
C VAL A 247 -19.32 -14.77 18.83
N ASP A 248 -20.19 -14.09 18.09
CA ASP A 248 -19.91 -13.68 16.71
C ASP A 248 -18.85 -12.56 16.67
N PRO A 249 -17.84 -12.63 15.82
CA PRO A 249 -16.86 -11.59 15.64
C PRO A 249 -17.45 -10.45 14.78
N VAL A 250 -16.93 -9.23 14.94
CA VAL A 250 -17.29 -8.09 14.08
C VAL A 250 -16.41 -8.01 12.83
N VAL A 251 -15.22 -8.62 12.90
CA VAL A 251 -14.23 -8.59 11.83
C VAL A 251 -13.31 -9.79 11.93
N SER A 252 -12.94 -10.35 10.77
CA SER A 252 -11.89 -11.36 10.62
C SER A 252 -10.58 -10.68 10.21
N VAL A 253 -9.55 -10.86 11.04
CA VAL A 253 -8.20 -10.34 10.85
C VAL A 253 -7.32 -11.49 10.37
N MET A 254 -7.00 -11.50 9.07
CA MET A 254 -6.12 -12.50 8.49
C MET A 254 -4.67 -12.19 8.86
N VAL A 255 -3.96 -13.19 9.37
CA VAL A 255 -2.55 -13.07 9.78
C VAL A 255 -1.70 -14.17 9.13
N ASP A 256 -0.40 -13.95 9.04
CA ASP A 256 0.55 -14.95 8.50
C ASP A 256 1.01 -15.97 9.57
N ASP A 257 0.96 -15.61 10.86
CA ASP A 257 1.30 -16.48 11.99
C ASP A 257 0.28 -16.30 13.13
N VAL A 258 -0.78 -17.12 13.12
CA VAL A 258 -1.84 -17.05 14.13
C VAL A 258 -1.37 -17.53 15.51
N GLU A 259 -0.38 -18.43 15.56
CA GLU A 259 0.17 -18.92 16.83
C GLU A 259 0.99 -17.82 17.54
N ALA A 260 1.78 -17.06 16.77
CA ALA A 260 2.47 -15.89 17.30
C ALA A 260 1.48 -14.83 17.78
N ALA A 261 0.42 -14.55 17.00
CA ALA A 261 -0.64 -13.63 17.38
C ALA A 261 -1.34 -14.05 18.68
N TYR A 262 -1.62 -15.33 18.83
CA TYR A 262 -2.25 -15.88 20.03
C TYR A 262 -1.34 -15.73 21.27
N ARG A 263 -0.05 -16.07 21.16
CA ARG A 263 0.92 -15.88 22.24
C ARG A 263 1.02 -14.43 22.67
N GLU A 264 1.11 -13.52 21.71
CA GLU A 264 1.19 -12.08 21.99
C GLU A 264 -0.08 -11.55 22.67
N ALA A 265 -1.27 -12.01 22.27
CA ALA A 265 -2.52 -11.66 22.93
C ALA A 265 -2.51 -12.08 24.40
N HIS A 266 -1.99 -13.27 24.71
CA HIS A 266 -1.82 -13.76 26.08
C HIS A 266 -0.78 -12.95 26.87
N GLU A 267 0.38 -12.66 26.28
CA GLU A 267 1.46 -11.88 26.93
C GLU A 267 0.98 -10.47 27.28
N ARG A 268 0.12 -9.88 26.43
CA ARG A 268 -0.48 -8.55 26.66
C ARG A 268 -1.70 -8.58 27.58
N GLY A 269 -2.17 -9.75 28.00
CA GLY A 269 -3.31 -9.91 28.89
C GLY A 269 -4.67 -9.61 28.26
N TYR A 270 -4.80 -9.71 26.93
CA TYR A 270 -6.10 -9.57 26.26
C TYR A 270 -7.00 -10.77 26.56
N GLU A 271 -8.31 -10.52 26.65
CA GLU A 271 -9.30 -11.58 26.86
C GLU A 271 -9.43 -12.47 25.63
N ILE A 272 -9.09 -13.74 25.76
CA ILE A 272 -9.31 -14.75 24.73
C ILE A 272 -10.76 -15.26 24.85
N VAL A 273 -11.60 -14.92 23.88
CA VAL A 273 -13.03 -15.31 23.86
C VAL A 273 -13.23 -16.70 23.27
N HIS A 274 -12.41 -17.06 22.28
CA HIS A 274 -12.35 -18.40 21.71
C HIS A 274 -10.89 -18.84 21.62
N PRO A 275 -10.51 -20.00 22.15
CA PRO A 275 -9.11 -20.44 22.19
C PRO A 275 -8.59 -20.72 20.77
N LEU A 276 -7.25 -20.78 20.64
CA LEU A 276 -6.61 -21.16 19.38
C LEU A 276 -7.08 -22.55 18.94
N THR A 277 -7.77 -22.63 17.83
CA THR A 277 -8.44 -23.82 17.33
C THR A 277 -8.16 -24.00 15.84
N THR A 278 -7.77 -25.21 15.43
CA THR A 278 -7.71 -25.59 14.01
C THR A 278 -9.06 -26.15 13.61
N GLU A 279 -9.69 -25.49 12.66
CA GLU A 279 -11.02 -25.83 12.19
C GLU A 279 -11.00 -26.82 11.03
N THR A 280 -12.05 -27.61 10.89
CA THR A 280 -12.14 -28.66 9.87
C THR A 280 -12.19 -28.17 8.44
N TRP A 281 -12.46 -26.87 8.25
CA TRP A 281 -12.50 -26.22 6.92
C TRP A 281 -11.21 -25.51 6.52
N GLY A 282 -10.08 -25.84 7.18
CA GLY A 282 -8.75 -25.47 6.71
C GLY A 282 -8.22 -24.13 7.22
N VAL A 283 -8.67 -23.64 8.37
CA VAL A 283 -8.12 -22.45 9.04
C VAL A 283 -7.72 -22.77 10.47
N THR A 284 -6.73 -22.03 11.01
CA THR A 284 -6.48 -21.95 12.45
C THR A 284 -6.83 -20.56 12.92
N ARG A 285 -7.58 -20.42 14.01
CA ARG A 285 -8.13 -19.15 14.48
C ARG A 285 -8.27 -19.09 16.00
N PHE A 286 -8.35 -17.88 16.53
CA PHE A 286 -8.80 -17.61 17.90
C PHE A 286 -9.58 -16.29 17.92
N PHE A 287 -10.38 -16.08 18.97
CA PHE A 287 -11.07 -14.80 19.13
C PHE A 287 -10.50 -14.05 20.33
N VAL A 288 -10.32 -12.75 20.13
CA VAL A 288 -9.79 -11.85 21.15
C VAL A 288 -10.74 -10.66 21.31
N ARG A 289 -10.93 -10.20 22.56
CA ARG A 289 -11.70 -9.00 22.84
C ARG A 289 -10.80 -7.77 22.86
N ALA A 290 -11.11 -6.81 22.04
CA ALA A 290 -10.46 -5.50 22.03
C ALA A 290 -10.89 -4.66 23.23
N PRO A 291 -10.10 -3.65 23.66
CA PRO A 291 -10.41 -2.78 24.79
C PRO A 291 -11.75 -2.02 24.69
N ASP A 292 -12.24 -1.82 23.46
CA ASP A 292 -13.55 -1.21 23.15
C ASP A 292 -14.73 -2.19 23.24
N GLY A 293 -14.45 -3.48 23.58
CA GLY A 293 -15.44 -4.53 23.73
C GLY A 293 -15.72 -5.35 22.46
N ASN A 294 -15.23 -4.92 21.30
CA ASN A 294 -15.40 -5.68 20.05
C ASN A 294 -14.65 -7.01 20.10
N VAL A 295 -15.25 -8.05 19.53
CA VAL A 295 -14.62 -9.37 19.39
C VAL A 295 -14.09 -9.52 17.97
N LEU A 296 -12.81 -9.82 17.84
CA LEU A 296 -12.12 -10.02 16.58
C LEU A 296 -11.76 -11.49 16.39
N ASN A 297 -12.00 -12.01 15.21
CA ASN A 297 -11.52 -13.32 14.78
C ASN A 297 -10.13 -13.17 14.15
N VAL A 298 -9.10 -13.64 14.83
CA VAL A 298 -7.73 -13.66 14.28
C VAL A 298 -7.50 -15.03 13.65
N VAL A 299 -7.19 -15.05 12.36
CA VAL A 299 -7.26 -16.26 11.57
C VAL A 299 -6.11 -16.39 10.57
N GLN A 300 -5.60 -17.60 10.42
CA GLN A 300 -4.64 -18.00 9.38
C GLN A 300 -5.26 -19.09 8.53
N GLN A 301 -5.22 -18.90 7.21
CA GLN A 301 -5.66 -19.91 6.25
C GLN A 301 -4.49 -20.83 5.91
N HIS A 302 -4.74 -22.13 5.92
CA HIS A 302 -3.76 -23.11 5.49
C HIS A 302 -3.70 -23.14 3.96
N ALA A 303 -2.49 -23.14 3.41
CA ALA A 303 -2.33 -23.36 1.96
C ALA A 303 -2.82 -24.77 1.62
N SER A 304 -3.77 -24.86 0.69
CA SER A 304 -4.29 -26.12 0.14
C SER A 304 -3.26 -26.78 -0.76
#